data_470b9e2aeddcca975ea3b07a043f80a2
#
_entry.id   470b9e2aeddcca975ea3b07a043f80a2
#
_cell.length_a   1.000
_cell.length_b   1.000
_cell.length_c   1.000
_cell.angle_alpha   90.00
_cell.angle_beta   90.00
_cell.angle_gamma   90.00
#
_symmetry.space_group_name_H-M   'P 1'
#
loop_
_entity.id
_entity.type
_entity.pdbx_description
1 polymer ?
#
loop_
_entity_poly.entity_id
_entity_poly.type
_entity_poly.pdbx_seq_one_letter_code
_entity_poly.pdbx_strand_id
1 'polypeptide(L)'
;LELGLKDKIAGMLNPDNALTGKYKDAIATIPQIGDKKTVSQETVLSYEPDAVMGRNMMFSEKSLGTVSTWNENKIPVYTQKASLSTIQQDLGNIVEDVKNLGMIFNVQDKANEYAAQLQAKIDAVKKANPASQGEKKKALIMVAYNDDTFGAYKSALQESLLNQLGYTNVATGTSGLTLENLVSMDPELIIYVTSDRNK
;
A
#
# COMPACT_ATOMS: atom_id res chain seq x y z
N LEU A 1 -6.07 9.20 -9.43
CA LEU A 1 -7.39 9.45 -10.04
C LEU A 1 -8.09 10.62 -9.34
N GLU A 2 -8.19 10.65 -7.99
CA GLU A 2 -8.83 11.76 -7.25
C GLU A 2 -8.22 13.13 -7.56
N LEU A 3 -6.95 13.20 -7.87
CA LEU A 3 -6.27 14.43 -8.25
C LEU A 3 -6.50 14.85 -9.72
N GLY A 4 -7.25 14.08 -10.50
CA GLY A 4 -7.48 14.35 -11.92
C GLY A 4 -6.26 14.08 -12.81
N LEU A 5 -5.34 13.22 -12.38
CA LEU A 5 -4.07 12.94 -13.08
C LEU A 5 -4.10 11.69 -13.96
N LYS A 6 -5.29 11.16 -14.30
CA LYS A 6 -5.41 9.93 -15.08
C LYS A 6 -4.61 9.99 -16.38
N ASP A 7 -4.72 11.09 -17.12
CA ASP A 7 -4.10 11.26 -18.43
C ASP A 7 -2.57 11.46 -18.35
N LYS A 8 -2.01 11.55 -17.13
CA LYS A 8 -0.57 11.58 -16.88
C LYS A 8 0.01 10.18 -16.60
N ILE A 9 -0.83 9.14 -16.58
CA ILE A 9 -0.37 7.78 -16.28
C ILE A 9 -0.09 7.07 -17.60
N ALA A 10 1.19 6.93 -17.96
CA ALA A 10 1.64 6.23 -19.15
C ALA A 10 1.39 4.71 -19.04
N GLY A 11 1.48 4.15 -17.84
CA GLY A 11 1.18 2.74 -17.58
C GLY A 11 1.16 2.42 -16.09
N MET A 12 0.54 1.31 -15.74
CA MET A 12 0.44 0.82 -14.37
C MET A 12 0.60 -0.70 -14.30
N LEU A 13 1.03 -1.21 -13.16
CA LEU A 13 1.04 -2.65 -12.91
C LEU A 13 -0.38 -3.23 -12.93
N ASN A 14 -0.50 -4.48 -13.34
CA ASN A 14 -1.77 -5.20 -13.32
C ASN A 14 -2.36 -5.19 -11.90
N PRO A 15 -3.66 -4.89 -11.74
CA PRO A 15 -4.34 -5.00 -10.46
C PRO A 15 -4.29 -6.43 -9.90
N ASP A 16 -4.14 -6.56 -8.59
CA ASP A 16 -4.16 -7.87 -7.92
C ASP A 16 -5.56 -8.52 -7.90
N ASN A 17 -6.60 -7.75 -8.10
CA ASN A 17 -8.01 -8.18 -8.11
C ASN A 17 -8.75 -7.63 -9.31
N ALA A 18 -9.90 -8.21 -9.63
CA ALA A 18 -10.81 -7.67 -10.62
C ALA A 18 -11.20 -6.22 -10.26
N LEU A 19 -11.20 -5.36 -11.27
CA LEU A 19 -11.55 -3.96 -11.10
C LEU A 19 -13.02 -3.79 -10.71
N THR A 20 -13.27 -3.08 -9.63
CA THR A 20 -14.61 -2.79 -9.12
C THR A 20 -14.72 -1.33 -8.67
N GLY A 21 -15.95 -0.89 -8.34
CA GLY A 21 -16.20 0.44 -7.79
C GLY A 21 -16.06 1.58 -8.80
N LYS A 22 -16.04 2.80 -8.28
CA LYS A 22 -16.12 4.05 -9.06
C LYS A 22 -14.96 4.30 -10.04
N TYR A 23 -13.84 3.62 -9.85
CA TYR A 23 -12.66 3.79 -10.70
C TYR A 23 -12.47 2.71 -11.76
N LYS A 24 -13.34 1.70 -11.79
CA LYS A 24 -13.22 0.56 -12.72
C LYS A 24 -12.96 1.00 -14.15
N ASP A 25 -13.84 1.85 -14.69
CA ASP A 25 -13.75 2.27 -16.09
C ASP A 25 -12.55 3.17 -16.35
N ALA A 26 -12.20 4.03 -15.40
CA ALA A 26 -11.03 4.89 -15.52
C ALA A 26 -9.72 4.08 -15.51
N ILE A 27 -9.60 3.08 -14.65
CA ILE A 27 -8.42 2.22 -14.56
C ILE A 27 -8.32 1.30 -15.79
N ALA A 28 -9.43 0.79 -16.28
CA ALA A 28 -9.45 -0.08 -17.46
C ALA A 28 -8.90 0.59 -18.74
N THR A 29 -8.87 1.91 -18.79
CA THR A 29 -8.29 2.67 -19.91
C THR A 29 -6.80 3.00 -19.77
N ILE A 30 -6.18 2.68 -18.62
CA ILE A 30 -4.74 2.90 -18.39
C ILE A 30 -3.98 1.66 -18.89
N PRO A 31 -2.91 1.81 -19.69
CA PRO A 31 -2.10 0.68 -20.14
C PRO A 31 -1.57 -0.14 -18.96
N GLN A 32 -1.82 -1.46 -19.00
CA GLN A 32 -1.31 -2.37 -17.98
C GLN A 32 0.01 -2.97 -18.47
N ILE A 33 1.10 -2.72 -17.75
CA ILE A 33 2.47 -3.02 -18.17
C ILE A 33 3.00 -4.35 -17.65
N GLY A 34 2.19 -5.12 -16.98
CA GLY A 34 2.55 -6.44 -16.46
C GLY A 34 2.41 -6.60 -14.95
N ASP A 35 2.75 -7.77 -14.49
CA ASP A 35 2.65 -8.13 -13.07
C ASP A 35 3.86 -7.65 -12.26
N LYS A 36 3.63 -7.27 -11.02
CA LYS A 36 4.67 -6.83 -10.08
C LYS A 36 5.81 -7.83 -9.86
N LYS A 37 5.60 -9.12 -10.20
CA LYS A 37 6.62 -10.17 -10.06
C LYS A 37 7.45 -10.39 -11.32
N THR A 38 6.95 -9.95 -12.48
CA THR A 38 7.55 -10.27 -13.78
C THR A 38 7.90 -9.04 -14.61
N VAL A 39 7.39 -7.86 -14.24
CA VAL A 39 7.72 -6.61 -14.93
C VAL A 39 9.20 -6.29 -14.78
N SER A 40 9.85 -5.95 -15.88
CA SER A 40 11.26 -5.52 -15.89
C SER A 40 11.40 -3.99 -16.03
N GLN A 41 12.60 -3.50 -15.73
CA GLN A 41 12.93 -2.09 -15.96
C GLN A 41 12.79 -1.72 -17.44
N GLU A 42 13.24 -2.59 -18.36
CA GLU A 42 13.13 -2.39 -19.80
C GLU A 42 11.67 -2.27 -20.25
N THR A 43 10.78 -3.09 -19.68
CA THR A 43 9.35 -2.97 -19.96
C THR A 43 8.83 -1.60 -19.55
N VAL A 44 9.21 -1.08 -18.38
CA VAL A 44 8.78 0.26 -17.94
C VAL A 44 9.38 1.34 -18.84
N LEU A 45 10.66 1.24 -19.21
CA LEU A 45 11.35 2.18 -20.10
C LEU A 45 10.71 2.25 -21.49
N SER A 46 10.15 1.16 -22.00
CA SER A 46 9.47 1.15 -23.31
C SER A 46 8.20 2.03 -23.36
N TYR A 47 7.70 2.45 -22.21
CA TYR A 47 6.59 3.42 -22.11
C TYR A 47 7.09 4.89 -22.03
N GLU A 48 8.40 5.12 -22.15
CA GLU A 48 9.03 6.44 -22.12
C GLU A 48 8.53 7.35 -20.99
N PRO A 49 8.56 6.88 -19.71
CA PRO A 49 8.01 7.66 -18.61
C PRO A 49 8.91 8.84 -18.25
N ASP A 50 8.31 10.00 -17.98
CA ASP A 50 9.01 11.15 -17.41
C ASP A 50 9.38 10.95 -15.93
N ALA A 51 8.69 10.05 -15.23
CA ALA A 51 8.94 9.69 -13.83
C ALA A 51 8.36 8.32 -13.52
N VAL A 52 8.94 7.64 -12.53
CA VAL A 52 8.41 6.36 -12.01
C VAL A 52 8.00 6.51 -10.56
N MET A 53 6.85 5.96 -10.21
CA MET A 53 6.30 6.02 -8.86
C MET A 53 5.96 4.63 -8.35
N GLY A 54 6.29 4.35 -7.10
CA GLY A 54 5.97 3.05 -6.54
C GLY A 54 6.27 2.90 -5.05
N ARG A 55 6.01 1.70 -4.56
CA ARG A 55 6.39 1.32 -3.20
C ARG A 55 7.90 1.08 -3.13
N ASN A 56 8.49 1.32 -1.96
CA ASN A 56 9.94 1.17 -1.73
C ASN A 56 10.48 -0.19 -2.21
N MET A 57 9.77 -1.28 -1.95
CA MET A 57 10.19 -2.63 -2.33
C MET A 57 10.32 -2.86 -3.85
N MET A 58 9.68 -2.01 -4.67
CA MET A 58 9.79 -2.10 -6.13
C MET A 58 11.12 -1.57 -6.65
N PHE A 59 11.78 -0.69 -5.89
CA PHE A 59 13.05 -0.06 -6.30
C PHE A 59 14.25 -0.79 -5.68
N SER A 60 14.43 -2.04 -6.10
CA SER A 60 15.54 -2.90 -5.68
C SER A 60 16.10 -3.67 -6.88
N GLU A 61 17.33 -4.16 -6.78
CA GLU A 61 17.97 -4.96 -7.84
C GLU A 61 17.16 -6.21 -8.25
N LYS A 62 16.35 -6.73 -7.31
CA LYS A 62 15.53 -7.93 -7.54
C LYS A 62 14.16 -7.62 -8.17
N SER A 63 13.88 -6.35 -8.45
CA SER A 63 12.61 -5.89 -9.02
C SER A 63 12.86 -4.91 -10.17
N LEU A 64 12.47 -3.65 -10.04
CA LEU A 64 12.58 -2.64 -11.10
C LEU A 64 13.92 -1.88 -11.12
N GLY A 65 14.96 -2.40 -10.49
CA GLY A 65 16.22 -1.68 -10.31
C GLY A 65 16.18 -0.69 -9.16
N THR A 66 17.34 -0.20 -8.75
CA THR A 66 17.47 0.76 -7.65
C THR A 66 17.07 2.17 -8.07
N VAL A 67 16.77 3.05 -7.11
CA VAL A 67 16.57 4.48 -7.38
C VAL A 67 17.77 5.09 -8.12
N SER A 68 19.00 4.67 -7.77
CA SER A 68 20.22 5.12 -8.45
C SER A 68 20.20 4.78 -9.93
N THR A 69 19.86 3.53 -10.29
CA THR A 69 19.78 3.07 -11.68
C THR A 69 18.77 3.88 -12.50
N TRP A 70 17.64 4.25 -11.92
CA TRP A 70 16.65 5.13 -12.57
C TRP A 70 17.19 6.55 -12.79
N ASN A 71 17.85 7.10 -11.78
CA ASN A 71 18.46 8.44 -11.86
C ASN A 71 19.59 8.50 -12.91
N GLU A 72 20.38 7.45 -13.08
CA GLU A 72 21.38 7.32 -14.14
C GLU A 72 20.73 7.38 -15.53
N ASN A 73 19.52 6.84 -15.68
CA ASN A 73 18.70 6.97 -16.89
C ASN A 73 17.96 8.33 -16.98
N LYS A 74 18.22 9.27 -16.06
CA LYS A 74 17.57 10.59 -15.96
C LYS A 74 16.06 10.54 -15.74
N ILE A 75 15.56 9.46 -15.17
CA ILE A 75 14.16 9.27 -14.81
C ILE A 75 14.03 9.38 -13.30
N PRO A 76 13.41 10.45 -12.77
CA PRO A 76 13.20 10.59 -11.34
C PRO A 76 12.23 9.55 -10.80
N VAL A 77 12.50 9.12 -9.55
CA VAL A 77 11.67 8.15 -8.84
C VAL A 77 10.97 8.81 -7.66
N TYR A 78 9.68 8.62 -7.56
CA TYR A 78 8.93 8.92 -6.34
C TYR A 78 8.63 7.63 -5.59
N THR A 79 9.28 7.45 -4.44
CA THR A 79 8.99 6.34 -3.52
C THR A 79 7.92 6.77 -2.54
N GLN A 80 6.81 6.02 -2.49
CA GLN A 80 5.72 6.30 -1.56
C GLN A 80 6.20 6.33 -0.11
N LYS A 81 5.97 7.42 0.60
CA LYS A 81 6.34 7.61 2.00
C LYS A 81 5.70 6.55 2.90
N ALA A 82 4.44 6.21 2.62
CA ALA A 82 3.71 5.15 3.31
C ALA A 82 4.29 3.73 3.12
N SER A 83 5.36 3.57 2.33
CA SER A 83 6.04 2.29 2.11
C SER A 83 7.50 2.27 2.56
N LEU A 84 8.05 3.39 3.05
CA LEU A 84 9.44 3.48 3.48
C LEU A 84 9.62 2.75 4.81
N SER A 85 10.64 1.87 4.89
CA SER A 85 11.02 1.18 6.14
C SER A 85 11.93 2.01 7.03
N THR A 86 12.44 3.13 6.53
CA THR A 86 13.42 4.00 7.22
C THR A 86 12.78 5.07 8.11
N ILE A 87 11.46 5.20 8.06
CA ILE A 87 10.68 6.17 8.85
C ILE A 87 9.58 5.46 9.63
N GLN A 88 9.11 6.11 10.69
CA GLN A 88 7.92 5.64 11.40
C GLN A 88 6.71 5.66 10.46
N GLN A 89 6.00 4.53 10.40
CA GLN A 89 4.83 4.39 9.54
C GLN A 89 3.55 4.65 10.32
N ASP A 90 2.72 5.53 9.74
CA ASP A 90 1.33 5.75 10.16
C ASP A 90 0.47 6.15 8.96
N LEU A 91 -0.84 6.31 9.18
CA LEU A 91 -1.77 6.71 8.12
C LEU A 91 -1.55 8.14 7.62
N GLY A 92 -0.88 9.00 8.40
CA GLY A 92 -0.50 10.35 7.99
C GLY A 92 0.47 10.36 6.81
N ASN A 93 1.32 9.32 6.69
CA ASN A 93 2.22 9.19 5.55
C ASN A 93 1.46 9.06 4.21
N ILE A 94 0.25 8.47 4.20
CA ILE A 94 -0.61 8.41 3.02
C ILE A 94 -1.12 9.81 2.66
N VAL A 95 -1.48 10.61 3.68
CA VAL A 95 -1.91 12.01 3.49
C VAL A 95 -0.77 12.84 2.92
N GLU A 96 0.45 12.64 3.40
CA GLU A 96 1.63 13.31 2.87
C GLU A 96 1.97 12.87 1.44
N ASP A 97 1.84 11.59 1.10
CA ASP A 97 2.01 11.12 -0.28
C ASP A 97 1.06 11.86 -1.24
N VAL A 98 -0.19 12.06 -0.86
CA VAL A 98 -1.16 12.83 -1.66
C VAL A 98 -0.69 14.28 -1.87
N LYS A 99 -0.20 14.96 -0.82
CA LYS A 99 0.32 16.32 -0.91
C LYS A 99 1.57 16.40 -1.80
N ASN A 100 2.48 15.43 -1.66
CA ASN A 100 3.69 15.35 -2.47
C ASN A 100 3.35 15.18 -3.96
N LEU A 101 2.40 14.31 -4.29
CA LEU A 101 1.90 14.19 -5.67
C LEU A 101 1.28 15.50 -6.17
N GLY A 102 0.58 16.23 -5.30
CA GLY A 102 0.07 17.57 -5.61
C GLY A 102 1.19 18.54 -6.02
N MET A 103 2.31 18.52 -5.30
CA MET A 103 3.47 19.36 -5.62
C MET A 103 4.16 18.92 -6.92
N ILE A 104 4.39 17.62 -7.10
CA ILE A 104 5.05 17.06 -8.28
C ILE A 104 4.29 17.41 -9.57
N PHE A 105 2.95 17.35 -9.52
CA PHE A 105 2.10 17.56 -10.70
C PHE A 105 1.45 18.96 -10.77
N ASN A 106 1.85 19.88 -9.90
CA ASN A 106 1.30 21.24 -9.83
C ASN A 106 -0.25 21.28 -9.72
N VAL A 107 -0.79 20.42 -8.84
CA VAL A 107 -2.22 20.34 -8.52
C VAL A 107 -2.46 20.41 -7.01
N GLN A 108 -1.74 21.31 -6.33
CA GLN A 108 -1.71 21.42 -4.86
C GLN A 108 -3.08 21.64 -4.26
N ASP A 109 -3.93 22.45 -4.87
CA ASP A 109 -5.26 22.77 -4.34
C ASP A 109 -6.12 21.50 -4.22
N LYS A 110 -6.19 20.70 -5.29
CA LYS A 110 -6.91 19.41 -5.28
C LYS A 110 -6.27 18.41 -4.30
N ALA A 111 -4.96 18.39 -4.25
CA ALA A 111 -4.24 17.50 -3.35
C ALA A 111 -4.47 17.86 -1.88
N ASN A 112 -4.46 19.15 -1.54
CA ASN A 112 -4.74 19.63 -0.18
C ASN A 112 -6.18 19.36 0.24
N GLU A 113 -7.14 19.57 -0.66
CA GLU A 113 -8.55 19.24 -0.41
C GLU A 113 -8.72 17.74 -0.12
N TYR A 114 -8.18 16.88 -0.98
CA TYR A 114 -8.29 15.43 -0.79
C TYR A 114 -7.52 14.94 0.44
N ALA A 115 -6.34 15.49 0.69
CA ALA A 115 -5.56 15.22 1.90
C ALA A 115 -6.33 15.60 3.18
N ALA A 116 -7.03 16.75 3.19
CA ALA A 116 -7.87 17.15 4.30
C ALA A 116 -9.05 16.19 4.53
N GLN A 117 -9.69 15.70 3.45
CA GLN A 117 -10.75 14.69 3.55
C GLN A 117 -10.22 13.37 4.14
N LEU A 118 -9.03 12.92 3.75
CA LEU A 118 -8.40 11.72 4.32
C LEU A 118 -8.08 11.93 5.80
N GLN A 119 -7.48 13.07 6.15
CA GLN A 119 -7.14 13.39 7.54
C GLN A 119 -8.39 13.43 8.42
N ALA A 120 -9.47 14.05 7.96
CA ALA A 120 -10.74 14.10 8.68
C ALA A 120 -11.31 12.70 8.96
N LYS A 121 -11.17 11.74 8.01
CA LYS A 121 -11.58 10.35 8.22
C LYS A 121 -10.72 9.66 9.30
N ILE A 122 -9.40 9.88 9.28
CA ILE A 122 -8.48 9.34 10.28
C ILE A 122 -8.85 9.87 11.67
N ASP A 123 -9.09 11.17 11.78
CA ASP A 123 -9.43 11.82 13.04
C ASP A 123 -10.81 11.38 13.56
N ALA A 124 -11.78 11.18 12.66
CA ALA A 124 -13.10 10.65 13.02
C ALA A 124 -13.02 9.24 13.60
N VAL A 125 -12.18 8.36 13.00
CA VAL A 125 -11.96 7.02 13.53
C VAL A 125 -11.30 7.06 14.91
N LYS A 126 -10.27 7.87 15.10
CA LYS A 126 -9.61 8.05 16.40
C LYS A 126 -10.61 8.53 17.47
N LYS A 127 -11.45 9.48 17.12
CA LYS A 127 -12.48 10.03 18.03
C LYS A 127 -13.56 8.99 18.37
N ALA A 128 -13.95 8.17 17.40
CA ALA A 128 -14.99 7.15 17.58
C ALA A 128 -14.50 5.93 18.38
N ASN A 129 -13.18 5.73 18.50
CA ASN A 129 -12.57 4.55 19.16
C ASN A 129 -11.73 4.95 20.38
N PRO A 130 -12.34 5.24 21.55
CA PRO A 130 -11.59 5.51 22.78
C PRO A 130 -10.66 4.37 23.20
N ALA A 131 -10.98 3.12 22.83
CA ALA A 131 -10.14 1.94 23.04
C ALA A 131 -8.78 2.04 22.33
N SER A 132 -8.61 2.92 21.35
CA SER A 132 -7.29 3.18 20.74
C SER A 132 -6.26 3.74 21.75
N GLN A 133 -6.72 4.27 22.87
CA GLN A 133 -5.89 4.83 23.95
C GLN A 133 -5.89 3.97 25.24
N GLY A 134 -6.66 2.88 25.26
CA GLY A 134 -6.77 1.96 26.39
C GLY A 134 -6.16 0.58 26.14
N GLU A 135 -6.63 -0.42 26.86
CA GLU A 135 -6.29 -1.81 26.61
C GLU A 135 -6.81 -2.24 25.24
N LYS A 136 -5.90 -2.74 24.40
CA LYS A 136 -6.21 -3.10 23.02
C LYS A 136 -6.54 -4.57 22.91
N LYS A 137 -7.54 -4.88 22.09
CA LYS A 137 -7.89 -6.23 21.72
C LYS A 137 -6.88 -6.83 20.74
N LYS A 138 -6.77 -8.14 20.73
CA LYS A 138 -5.85 -8.87 19.84
C LYS A 138 -6.46 -9.03 18.45
N ALA A 139 -5.73 -8.68 17.41
CA ALA A 139 -6.14 -8.91 16.02
C ALA A 139 -5.03 -9.55 15.21
N LEU A 140 -5.41 -10.34 14.21
CA LEU A 140 -4.51 -10.92 13.21
C LEU A 140 -4.99 -10.54 11.83
N ILE A 141 -4.09 -9.98 10.99
CA ILE A 141 -4.34 -9.81 9.56
C ILE A 141 -3.71 -11.00 8.84
N MET A 142 -4.55 -11.98 8.50
CA MET A 142 -4.17 -13.25 7.89
C MET A 142 -4.25 -13.18 6.37
N VAL A 143 -3.28 -13.78 5.69
CA VAL A 143 -3.23 -13.88 4.23
C VAL A 143 -2.82 -15.28 3.79
N ALA A 144 -3.28 -15.71 2.61
CA ALA A 144 -2.83 -16.94 1.95
C ALA A 144 -2.76 -18.16 2.88
N TYR A 145 -3.84 -18.89 3.01
CA TYR A 145 -3.83 -20.20 3.68
C TYR A 145 -3.57 -21.30 2.65
N ASN A 146 -2.43 -21.98 2.73
CA ASN A 146 -2.04 -23.08 1.84
C ASN A 146 -1.29 -24.15 2.64
N ASP A 147 -1.57 -25.42 2.34
CA ASP A 147 -0.83 -26.58 2.90
C ASP A 147 -0.65 -26.50 4.44
N ASP A 148 -1.74 -26.26 5.16
CA ASP A 148 -1.78 -26.13 6.62
C ASP A 148 -0.97 -24.96 7.20
N THR A 149 -0.49 -24.05 6.37
CA THR A 149 0.19 -22.82 6.82
C THR A 149 -0.47 -21.57 6.27
N PHE A 150 -0.24 -20.44 6.93
CA PHE A 150 -0.70 -19.14 6.48
C PHE A 150 0.38 -18.07 6.60
N GLY A 151 0.15 -16.97 5.90
CA GLY A 151 0.90 -15.74 6.07
C GLY A 151 0.15 -14.73 6.93
N ALA A 152 0.86 -13.73 7.43
CA ALA A 152 0.26 -12.60 8.12
C ALA A 152 0.91 -11.28 7.70
N TYR A 153 0.13 -10.21 7.72
CA TYR A 153 0.68 -8.87 7.56
C TYR A 153 1.15 -8.31 8.90
N LYS A 154 2.40 -7.85 8.92
CA LYS A 154 3.08 -7.28 10.09
C LYS A 154 3.91 -6.06 9.71
N SER A 155 3.38 -5.15 8.89
CA SER A 155 4.05 -3.88 8.62
C SER A 155 3.62 -2.82 9.62
N ALA A 156 4.49 -1.85 9.87
CA ALA A 156 4.21 -0.75 10.80
C ALA A 156 2.98 0.08 10.38
N LEU A 157 2.66 0.17 9.08
CA LEU A 157 1.45 0.83 8.60
C LEU A 157 0.19 0.06 9.01
N GLN A 158 0.18 -1.28 8.88
CA GLN A 158 -0.94 -2.12 9.30
C GLN A 158 -1.10 -2.13 10.82
N GLU A 159 0.01 -2.13 11.55
CA GLU A 159 -0.01 -1.97 13.01
C GLU A 159 -0.59 -0.62 13.43
N SER A 160 -0.21 0.48 12.76
CA SER A 160 -0.79 1.80 12.98
C SER A 160 -2.29 1.82 12.73
N LEU A 161 -2.77 1.16 11.64
CA LEU A 161 -4.19 1.03 11.34
C LEU A 161 -4.94 0.29 12.45
N LEU A 162 -4.46 -0.90 12.84
CA LEU A 162 -5.08 -1.69 13.91
C LEU A 162 -5.09 -0.93 15.23
N ASN A 163 -3.99 -0.25 15.55
CA ASN A 163 -3.88 0.56 16.76
C ASN A 163 -4.94 1.67 16.85
N GLN A 164 -5.25 2.33 15.72
CA GLN A 164 -6.29 3.35 15.66
C GLN A 164 -7.70 2.78 15.82
N LEU A 165 -7.87 1.50 15.50
CA LEU A 165 -9.12 0.75 15.68
C LEU A 165 -9.24 0.11 17.07
N GLY A 166 -8.26 0.29 17.96
CA GLY A 166 -8.26 -0.30 19.31
C GLY A 166 -7.76 -1.75 19.34
N TYR A 167 -6.98 -2.17 18.35
CA TYR A 167 -6.42 -3.52 18.28
C TYR A 167 -4.89 -3.50 18.29
N THR A 168 -4.30 -4.60 18.76
CA THR A 168 -2.88 -4.91 18.63
C THR A 168 -2.71 -6.07 17.66
N ASN A 169 -1.80 -5.95 16.70
CA ASN A 169 -1.45 -7.05 15.82
C ASN A 169 -0.64 -8.11 16.57
N VAL A 170 -1.18 -9.34 16.66
CA VAL A 170 -0.54 -10.45 17.38
C VAL A 170 0.31 -11.35 16.48
N ALA A 171 0.49 -11.02 15.20
CA ALA A 171 1.28 -11.81 14.29
C ALA A 171 2.72 -12.02 14.81
N THR A 172 3.14 -13.27 14.98
CA THR A 172 4.49 -13.65 15.43
C THR A 172 5.48 -13.71 14.26
N GLY A 173 4.98 -13.86 13.02
CA GLY A 173 5.75 -13.93 11.79
C GLY A 173 4.92 -13.47 10.59
N THR A 174 5.49 -13.52 9.39
CA THR A 174 4.83 -13.09 8.14
C THR A 174 4.49 -14.25 7.19
N SER A 175 5.03 -15.45 7.42
CA SER A 175 4.81 -16.64 6.57
C SER A 175 5.10 -17.92 7.35
N GLY A 176 4.60 -19.05 6.83
CA GLY A 176 4.81 -20.37 7.42
C GLY A 176 4.20 -20.54 8.81
N LEU A 177 3.17 -19.77 9.14
CA LEU A 177 2.47 -19.87 10.42
C LEU A 177 1.48 -21.04 10.38
N THR A 178 1.44 -21.84 11.45
CA THR A 178 0.57 -23.01 11.58
C THR A 178 -0.68 -22.70 12.40
N LEU A 179 -1.63 -23.64 12.45
CA LEU A 179 -2.80 -23.54 13.33
C LEU A 179 -2.41 -23.49 14.81
N GLU A 180 -1.31 -24.14 15.22
CA GLU A 180 -0.81 -24.04 16.59
C GLU A 180 -0.32 -22.61 16.89
N ASN A 181 0.35 -21.97 15.92
CA ASN A 181 0.69 -20.54 16.05
C ASN A 181 -0.55 -19.67 16.19
N LEU A 182 -1.61 -19.94 15.42
CA LEU A 182 -2.87 -19.22 15.51
C LEU A 182 -3.51 -19.36 16.91
N VAL A 183 -3.58 -20.58 17.43
CA VAL A 183 -4.10 -20.85 18.78
C VAL A 183 -3.25 -20.14 19.84
N SER A 184 -1.92 -20.17 19.71
CA SER A 184 -1.01 -19.49 20.64
C SER A 184 -1.11 -17.96 20.60
N MET A 185 -1.36 -17.38 19.43
CA MET A 185 -1.60 -15.94 19.27
C MET A 185 -2.93 -15.49 19.88
N ASP A 186 -3.90 -16.37 19.93
CA ASP A 186 -5.23 -16.16 20.52
C ASP A 186 -5.87 -14.82 20.09
N PRO A 187 -6.08 -14.56 18.79
CA PRO A 187 -6.69 -13.33 18.32
C PRO A 187 -8.20 -13.29 18.59
N GLU A 188 -8.70 -12.16 19.07
CA GLU A 188 -10.14 -11.91 19.20
C GLU A 188 -10.79 -11.55 17.85
N LEU A 189 -9.97 -11.07 16.90
CA LEU A 189 -10.39 -10.69 15.55
C LEU A 189 -9.38 -11.23 14.52
N ILE A 190 -9.90 -11.95 13.52
CA ILE A 190 -9.13 -12.34 12.33
C ILE A 190 -9.67 -11.56 11.13
N ILE A 191 -8.79 -10.81 10.49
CA ILE A 191 -9.06 -10.12 9.22
C ILE A 191 -8.38 -10.94 8.12
N TYR A 192 -9.17 -11.70 7.36
CA TYR A 192 -8.63 -12.49 6.25
C TYR A 192 -8.61 -11.67 4.96
N VAL A 193 -7.39 -11.41 4.45
CA VAL A 193 -7.18 -10.66 3.20
C VAL A 193 -7.00 -11.63 2.05
N THR A 194 -7.93 -11.61 1.12
CA THR A 194 -7.87 -12.42 -0.10
C THR A 194 -7.52 -11.56 -1.31
N SER A 195 -6.92 -12.19 -2.32
CA SER A 195 -6.77 -11.63 -3.65
C SER A 195 -7.04 -12.72 -4.68
N ASP A 196 -7.38 -12.34 -5.92
CA ASP A 196 -7.59 -13.32 -7.00
C ASP A 196 -6.33 -14.14 -7.31
N ARG A 197 -5.17 -13.68 -6.88
CA ARG A 197 -3.89 -14.41 -6.95
C ARG A 197 -3.71 -15.49 -5.88
N ASN A 198 -4.50 -15.42 -4.81
CA ASN A 198 -4.44 -16.32 -3.66
C ASN A 198 -5.63 -17.28 -3.60
N LYS A 199 -6.35 -17.41 -4.71
CA LYS A 199 -7.47 -18.36 -4.88
C LYS A 199 -6.99 -19.62 -5.56
#